data_cb1e28959db04063af0cdec7f9159ea4
#
_entry.id   cb1e28959db04063af0cdec7f9159ea4
#
_cell.length_a   1.000
_cell.length_b   1.000
_cell.length_c   1.000
_cell.angle_alpha   90.00
_cell.angle_beta   90.00
_cell.angle_gamma   90.00
#
_symmetry.space_group_name_H-M   'P 1'
#
loop_
_entity.id
_entity.type
_entity.pdbx_description
1 polymer ?
#
loop_
_entity_poly.entity_id
_entity_poly.type
_entity_poly.pdbx_seq_one_letter_code
_entity_poly.pdbx_strand_id
1 'polypeptide(L)'
;MSAFHDIKLKALGGQELPLANFRNKVVLVVNVASKCGLTPQYAALENLYQQYKDQGLEILGLPCNQFAGQEPGTEQEIAEFCQLNYGVTFTLGEKLDVNGPDRHSLYRLLAGEGAEFPGDITWNFEKFLVGKNGGVSARFSPRTTPDDPAVIQAIEKALAQG
;
A
#
# COMPACT_ATOMS: atom_id res chain seq x y z
N MET A 1 5.12 19.00 -8.83
CA MET A 1 4.14 17.90 -8.96
C MET A 1 4.88 16.62 -9.17
N SER A 2 4.56 15.61 -8.41
CA SER A 2 5.21 14.33 -8.57
C SER A 2 4.36 13.40 -9.42
N ALA A 3 5.02 12.47 -10.11
CA ALA A 3 4.31 11.45 -10.88
C ALA A 3 3.38 10.61 -10.00
N PHE A 4 3.76 10.36 -8.74
CA PHE A 4 2.92 9.63 -7.80
C PHE A 4 1.57 10.33 -7.60
N HIS A 5 1.58 11.63 -7.35
CA HIS A 5 0.36 12.38 -7.08
C HIS A 5 -0.51 12.60 -8.32
N ASP A 6 0.04 12.36 -9.52
CA ASP A 6 -0.71 12.45 -10.77
C ASP A 6 -1.47 11.16 -11.10
N ILE A 7 -1.23 10.09 -10.37
CA ILE A 7 -1.87 8.80 -10.63
C ILE A 7 -3.30 8.81 -10.08
N LYS A 8 -4.21 8.20 -10.85
CA LYS A 8 -5.60 8.05 -10.46
C LYS A 8 -5.95 6.59 -10.45
N LEU A 9 -6.63 6.16 -9.39
CA LEU A 9 -7.18 4.82 -9.28
C LEU A 9 -8.55 4.90 -8.63
N LYS A 10 -9.15 3.76 -8.37
CA LYS A 10 -10.44 3.71 -7.69
C LYS A 10 -10.25 3.12 -6.31
N ALA A 11 -11.06 3.57 -5.36
CA ALA A 11 -11.20 2.93 -4.08
C ALA A 11 -11.89 1.58 -4.23
N LEU A 12 -11.82 0.76 -3.21
CA LEU A 12 -12.38 -0.59 -3.23
C LEU A 12 -13.89 -0.58 -3.53
N GLY A 13 -14.61 0.44 -3.09
CA GLY A 13 -16.02 0.60 -3.36
C GLY A 13 -16.37 1.20 -4.73
N GLY A 14 -15.37 1.46 -5.57
CA GLY A 14 -15.57 2.00 -6.92
C GLY A 14 -15.49 3.51 -7.04
N GLN A 15 -15.34 4.23 -5.93
CA GLN A 15 -15.22 5.69 -5.94
C GLN A 15 -13.87 6.11 -6.52
N GLU A 16 -13.81 7.29 -7.13
CA GLU A 16 -12.54 7.85 -7.58
C GLU A 16 -11.58 8.05 -6.41
N LEU A 17 -10.33 7.66 -6.59
CA LEU A 17 -9.27 7.82 -5.59
C LEU A 17 -8.03 8.41 -6.25
N PRO A 18 -8.01 9.72 -6.51
CA PRO A 18 -6.81 10.35 -7.06
C PRO A 18 -5.73 10.43 -5.98
N LEU A 19 -4.51 10.04 -6.33
CA LEU A 19 -3.41 10.09 -5.36
C LEU A 19 -3.00 11.52 -5.01
N ALA A 20 -3.51 12.51 -5.75
CA ALA A 20 -3.38 13.92 -5.37
C ALA A 20 -3.95 14.20 -3.97
N ASN A 21 -4.91 13.40 -3.51
CA ASN A 21 -5.47 13.51 -2.17
C ASN A 21 -4.44 13.27 -1.07
N PHE A 22 -3.33 12.64 -1.41
CA PHE A 22 -2.28 12.30 -0.45
C PHE A 22 -1.09 13.27 -0.47
N ARG A 23 -1.23 14.41 -1.13
CA ARG A 23 -0.18 15.44 -1.10
C ARG A 23 0.11 15.86 0.34
N ASN A 24 1.39 16.01 0.65
CA ASN A 24 1.88 16.36 1.99
C ASN A 24 1.61 15.28 3.04
N LYS A 25 1.25 14.07 2.60
CA LYS A 25 1.10 12.90 3.46
C LYS A 25 2.20 11.89 3.15
N VAL A 26 2.61 11.15 4.15
CA VAL A 26 3.48 9.98 3.95
C VAL A 26 2.57 8.79 3.70
N VAL A 27 2.82 8.04 2.63
CA VAL A 27 1.95 6.92 2.23
C VAL A 27 2.73 5.62 2.25
N LEU A 28 2.23 4.63 2.99
CA LEU A 28 2.73 3.27 2.93
C LEU A 28 1.83 2.49 1.96
N VAL A 29 2.38 2.07 0.84
CA VAL A 29 1.65 1.36 -0.20
C VAL A 29 1.93 -0.13 -0.06
N VAL A 30 0.88 -0.93 0.08
CA VAL A 30 0.99 -2.37 0.36
C VAL A 30 0.04 -3.14 -0.55
N ASN A 31 0.56 -4.15 -1.26
CA ASN A 31 -0.31 -5.07 -1.99
C ASN A 31 -0.77 -6.16 -1.01
N VAL A 32 -2.07 -6.35 -0.93
CA VAL A 32 -2.69 -7.16 0.14
C VAL A 32 -3.47 -8.35 -0.40
N ALA A 33 -3.71 -9.32 0.47
CA ALA A 33 -4.49 -10.51 0.14
C ALA A 33 -5.20 -11.04 1.39
N SER A 34 -6.35 -11.69 1.16
CA SER A 34 -7.20 -12.20 2.25
C SER A 34 -6.88 -13.63 2.67
N LYS A 35 -6.14 -14.38 1.84
CA LYS A 35 -5.91 -15.82 2.07
C LYS A 35 -4.42 -16.19 2.08
N CYS A 36 -3.57 -15.25 2.47
CA CYS A 36 -2.13 -15.45 2.55
C CYS A 36 -1.72 -15.78 3.99
N GLY A 37 -0.62 -16.51 4.16
CA GLY A 37 -0.02 -16.70 5.48
C GLY A 37 0.39 -15.40 6.14
N LEU A 38 0.63 -14.33 5.35
CA LEU A 38 0.98 -12.99 5.85
C LEU A 38 -0.23 -12.10 6.11
N THR A 39 -1.45 -12.55 5.80
CA THR A 39 -2.67 -11.76 6.00
C THR A 39 -2.81 -11.18 7.42
N PRO A 40 -2.35 -11.86 8.50
CA PRO A 40 -2.37 -11.24 9.83
C PRO A 40 -1.62 -9.91 9.95
N GLN A 41 -0.77 -9.56 8.98
CA GLN A 41 -0.13 -8.23 8.97
C GLN A 41 -1.14 -7.08 8.88
N TYR A 42 -2.40 -7.35 8.47
CA TYR A 42 -3.45 -6.32 8.52
C TYR A 42 -3.58 -5.71 9.92
N ALA A 43 -3.44 -6.53 10.97
CA ALA A 43 -3.55 -6.02 12.35
C ALA A 43 -2.44 -4.99 12.63
N ALA A 44 -1.22 -5.28 12.25
CA ALA A 44 -0.10 -4.36 12.47
C ALA A 44 -0.22 -3.12 11.59
N LEU A 45 -0.73 -3.27 10.35
CA LEU A 45 -0.98 -2.12 9.48
C LEU A 45 -2.02 -1.19 10.09
N GLU A 46 -3.11 -1.73 10.61
CA GLU A 46 -4.15 -0.90 11.22
C GLU A 46 -3.63 -0.20 12.49
N ASN A 47 -2.86 -0.90 13.32
CA ASN A 47 -2.25 -0.31 14.50
C ASN A 47 -1.31 0.84 14.14
N LEU A 48 -0.50 0.64 13.11
CA LEU A 48 0.42 1.65 12.60
C LEU A 48 -0.34 2.89 12.11
N TYR A 49 -1.42 2.66 11.37
CA TYR A 49 -2.26 3.74 10.86
C TYR A 49 -2.88 4.54 12.00
N GLN A 50 -3.45 3.86 13.00
CA GLN A 50 -4.06 4.54 14.14
C GLN A 50 -3.03 5.36 14.91
N GLN A 51 -1.80 4.88 15.01
CA GLN A 51 -0.75 5.55 15.75
C GLN A 51 -0.26 6.84 15.06
N TYR A 52 -0.18 6.83 13.72
CA TYR A 52 0.47 7.93 12.98
C TYR A 52 -0.46 8.73 12.07
N LYS A 53 -1.71 8.37 11.93
CA LYS A 53 -2.62 9.06 11.00
C LYS A 53 -2.73 10.56 11.29
N ASP A 54 -2.75 10.94 12.56
CA ASP A 54 -2.86 12.34 12.95
C ASP A 54 -1.57 13.12 12.70
N GLN A 55 -0.47 12.42 12.47
CA GLN A 55 0.82 13.02 12.11
C GLN A 55 1.03 13.09 10.59
N GLY A 56 0.11 12.55 9.81
CA GLY A 56 0.16 12.62 8.35
C GLY A 56 0.48 11.32 7.66
N LEU A 57 0.37 10.17 8.33
CA LEU A 57 0.52 8.86 7.68
C LEU A 57 -0.79 8.43 7.06
N GLU A 58 -0.72 8.00 5.80
CA GLU A 58 -1.78 7.26 5.13
C GLU A 58 -1.25 5.88 4.78
N ILE A 59 -2.15 4.89 4.77
CA ILE A 59 -1.83 3.55 4.29
C ILE A 59 -2.78 3.25 3.14
N LEU A 60 -2.23 2.78 2.02
CA LEU A 60 -2.98 2.41 0.84
C LEU A 60 -2.80 0.92 0.60
N GLY A 61 -3.83 0.14 0.91
CA GLY A 61 -3.84 -1.30 0.67
C GLY A 61 -4.45 -1.60 -0.68
N LEU A 62 -3.74 -2.35 -1.52
CA LEU A 62 -4.15 -2.64 -2.89
C LEU A 62 -4.29 -4.15 -3.07
N PRO A 63 -5.52 -4.68 -3.10
CA PRO A 63 -5.72 -6.12 -3.28
C PRO A 63 -5.16 -6.60 -4.60
N CYS A 64 -4.48 -7.74 -4.57
CA CYS A 64 -3.87 -8.33 -5.77
C CYS A 64 -3.99 -9.84 -5.72
N ASN A 65 -4.44 -10.46 -6.82
CA ASN A 65 -4.64 -11.92 -6.89
C ASN A 65 -3.52 -12.66 -7.63
N GLN A 66 -2.39 -11.99 -7.91
CA GLN A 66 -1.33 -12.57 -8.73
C GLN A 66 -0.44 -13.58 -7.99
N PHE A 67 -0.50 -13.62 -6.66
CA PHE A 67 0.38 -14.48 -5.86
C PHE A 67 -0.42 -15.66 -5.34
N ALA A 68 -0.31 -16.79 -6.05
CA ALA A 68 -0.97 -18.05 -5.71
C ALA A 68 -2.50 -17.94 -5.63
N GLY A 69 -3.09 -16.92 -6.26
CA GLY A 69 -4.54 -16.72 -6.25
C GLY A 69 -5.09 -16.47 -4.84
N GLN A 70 -4.35 -15.82 -3.98
CA GLN A 70 -4.73 -15.66 -2.56
C GLN A 70 -5.65 -14.45 -2.30
N GLU A 71 -6.11 -13.78 -3.37
CA GLU A 71 -7.13 -12.73 -3.28
C GLU A 71 -8.23 -12.96 -4.32
N PRO A 72 -8.95 -14.09 -4.26
CA PRO A 72 -9.90 -14.45 -5.33
C PRO A 72 -11.25 -13.77 -5.19
N GLY A 73 -11.53 -13.11 -4.06
CA GLY A 73 -12.84 -12.55 -3.77
C GLY A 73 -13.16 -11.31 -4.59
N THR A 74 -14.44 -10.94 -4.59
CA THR A 74 -14.88 -9.66 -5.14
C THR A 74 -14.44 -8.53 -4.22
N GLU A 75 -14.50 -7.30 -4.72
CA GLU A 75 -14.15 -6.14 -3.91
C GLU A 75 -15.05 -6.00 -2.69
N GLN A 76 -16.34 -6.34 -2.82
CA GLN A 76 -17.25 -6.36 -1.68
C GLN A 76 -16.83 -7.40 -0.64
N GLU A 77 -16.46 -8.60 -1.08
CA GLU A 77 -16.00 -9.66 -0.18
C GLU A 77 -14.71 -9.26 0.54
N ILE A 78 -13.80 -8.60 -0.16
CA ILE A 78 -12.56 -8.11 0.43
C ILE A 78 -12.84 -7.06 1.49
N ALA A 79 -13.75 -6.10 1.19
CA ALA A 79 -14.12 -5.06 2.14
C ALA A 79 -14.71 -5.66 3.42
N GLU A 80 -15.62 -6.63 3.27
CA GLU A 80 -16.23 -7.31 4.41
C GLU A 80 -15.19 -8.08 5.23
N PHE A 81 -14.28 -8.79 4.56
CA PHE A 81 -13.21 -9.54 5.21
C PHE A 81 -12.36 -8.63 6.08
N CYS A 82 -11.90 -7.51 5.52
CA CYS A 82 -11.04 -6.56 6.23
C CYS A 82 -11.75 -5.94 7.41
N GLN A 83 -13.02 -5.57 7.26
CA GLN A 83 -13.81 -4.97 8.33
C GLN A 83 -14.05 -5.96 9.47
N LEU A 84 -14.51 -7.18 9.13
CA LEU A 84 -14.93 -8.15 10.13
C LEU A 84 -13.76 -8.79 10.88
N ASN A 85 -12.65 -8.99 10.20
CA ASN A 85 -11.53 -9.73 10.80
C ASN A 85 -10.46 -8.81 11.40
N TYR A 86 -10.29 -7.59 10.88
CA TYR A 86 -9.20 -6.71 11.29
C TYR A 86 -9.63 -5.28 11.59
N GLY A 87 -10.89 -4.94 11.37
CA GLY A 87 -11.40 -3.59 11.63
C GLY A 87 -10.63 -2.52 10.86
N VAL A 88 -10.25 -2.80 9.62
CA VAL A 88 -9.41 -1.92 8.81
C VAL A 88 -10.11 -0.59 8.55
N THR A 89 -9.42 0.52 8.88
CA THR A 89 -9.91 1.88 8.63
C THR A 89 -9.04 2.67 7.67
N PHE A 90 -7.85 2.18 7.33
CA PHE A 90 -7.03 2.83 6.31
C PHE A 90 -7.61 2.59 4.91
N THR A 91 -7.10 3.33 3.92
CA THR A 91 -7.65 3.31 2.56
C THR A 91 -7.35 1.99 1.85
N LEU A 92 -8.39 1.38 1.29
CA LEU A 92 -8.27 0.22 0.41
C LEU A 92 -8.61 0.65 -1.01
N GLY A 93 -7.74 0.31 -1.95
CA GLY A 93 -7.97 0.57 -3.36
C GLY A 93 -8.57 -0.63 -4.08
N GLU A 94 -8.83 -0.44 -5.37
CA GLU A 94 -9.36 -1.49 -6.23
C GLU A 94 -8.39 -2.66 -6.35
N LYS A 95 -8.93 -3.84 -6.66
CA LYS A 95 -8.09 -4.99 -6.99
C LYS A 95 -7.35 -4.70 -8.30
N LEU A 96 -6.02 -4.91 -8.31
CA LEU A 96 -5.21 -4.59 -9.49
C LEU A 96 -4.03 -5.54 -9.61
N ASP A 97 -3.35 -5.46 -10.75
CA ASP A 97 -2.11 -6.20 -10.98
C ASP A 97 -0.91 -5.34 -10.64
N VAL A 98 0.07 -5.94 -10.01
CA VAL A 98 1.31 -5.28 -9.60
C VAL A 98 2.51 -5.68 -10.45
N ASN A 99 2.43 -6.81 -11.15
CA ASN A 99 3.48 -7.36 -12.04
C ASN A 99 2.90 -7.66 -13.41
N GLY A 100 3.78 -7.74 -14.41
CA GLY A 100 3.42 -8.16 -15.76
C GLY A 100 2.93 -7.03 -16.64
N PRO A 101 2.46 -7.37 -17.86
CA PRO A 101 2.10 -6.33 -18.84
C PRO A 101 0.88 -5.51 -18.44
N ASP A 102 0.00 -6.06 -17.59
CA ASP A 102 -1.21 -5.37 -17.15
C ASP A 102 -1.04 -4.67 -15.80
N ARG A 103 0.20 -4.57 -15.30
CA ARG A 103 0.42 -3.90 -14.01
C ARG A 103 -0.12 -2.47 -14.05
N HIS A 104 -0.69 -2.06 -12.93
CA HIS A 104 -1.22 -0.70 -12.81
C HIS A 104 -0.07 0.32 -12.90
N SER A 105 -0.38 1.52 -13.43
CA SER A 105 0.61 2.58 -13.58
C SER A 105 1.30 2.94 -12.25
N LEU A 106 0.61 2.79 -11.13
CA LEU A 106 1.21 2.98 -9.81
C LEU A 106 2.41 2.05 -9.61
N TYR A 107 2.27 0.78 -9.95
CA TYR A 107 3.35 -0.18 -9.77
C TYR A 107 4.43 -0.06 -10.84
N ARG A 108 4.12 0.49 -12.00
CA ARG A 108 5.16 0.88 -12.96
C ARG A 108 6.04 1.98 -12.37
N LEU A 109 5.43 2.91 -11.66
CA LEU A 109 6.15 3.99 -10.99
C LEU A 109 6.97 3.47 -9.81
N LEU A 110 6.37 2.62 -8.97
CA LEU A 110 7.02 2.15 -7.74
C LEU A 110 8.14 1.16 -8.00
N ALA A 111 7.98 0.26 -8.96
CA ALA A 111 8.86 -0.89 -9.11
C ALA A 111 9.32 -1.14 -10.55
N GLY A 112 8.93 -0.30 -11.49
CA GLY A 112 9.30 -0.45 -12.89
C GLY A 112 10.72 -0.01 -13.17
N GLU A 113 11.13 -0.14 -14.44
CA GLU A 113 12.43 0.30 -14.90
C GLU A 113 12.58 1.80 -14.65
N GLY A 114 13.69 2.20 -14.08
CA GLY A 114 13.95 3.60 -13.74
C GLY A 114 13.46 4.02 -12.36
N ALA A 115 12.74 3.16 -11.65
CA ALA A 115 12.32 3.45 -10.28
C ALA A 115 13.52 3.43 -9.32
N GLU A 116 13.36 4.06 -8.16
CA GLU A 116 14.39 4.06 -7.12
C GLU A 116 14.67 2.66 -6.59
N PHE A 117 13.63 1.82 -6.46
CA PHE A 117 13.73 0.46 -5.96
C PHE A 117 13.06 -0.50 -6.96
N PRO A 118 13.66 -0.70 -8.15
CA PRO A 118 13.02 -1.47 -9.21
C PRO A 118 13.01 -2.97 -8.95
N GLY A 119 12.16 -3.66 -9.68
CA GLY A 119 12.05 -5.12 -9.63
C GLY A 119 10.64 -5.57 -9.32
N ASP A 120 10.27 -6.74 -9.83
CA ASP A 120 8.94 -7.29 -9.63
C ASP A 120 8.61 -7.43 -8.15
N ILE A 121 7.34 -7.28 -7.82
CA ILE A 121 6.83 -7.57 -6.49
C ILE A 121 6.95 -9.08 -6.26
N THR A 122 7.49 -9.47 -5.10
CA THR A 122 7.88 -10.85 -4.86
C THR A 122 6.79 -11.69 -4.21
N TRP A 123 5.87 -11.05 -3.47
CA TRP A 123 4.76 -11.73 -2.81
C TRP A 123 3.76 -10.70 -2.27
N ASN A 124 2.66 -11.20 -1.69
CA ASN A 124 1.69 -10.34 -0.99
C ASN A 124 2.37 -9.62 0.18
N PHE A 125 1.88 -8.45 0.51
CA PHE A 125 2.35 -7.61 1.64
C PHE A 125 3.76 -7.06 1.47
N GLU A 126 4.22 -6.85 0.26
CA GLU A 126 5.40 -6.04 0.00
C GLU A 126 5.04 -4.56 0.13
N LYS A 127 5.93 -3.75 0.67
CA LYS A 127 5.62 -2.37 1.06
C LYS A 127 6.56 -1.39 0.41
N PHE A 128 5.99 -0.24 0.01
CA PHE A 128 6.75 0.92 -0.46
C PHE A 128 6.38 2.12 0.40
N LEU A 129 7.37 2.89 0.81
CA LEU A 129 7.12 4.12 1.54
C LEU A 129 7.32 5.31 0.61
N VAL A 130 6.27 6.14 0.49
CA VAL A 130 6.28 7.32 -0.36
C VAL A 130 6.23 8.56 0.55
N GLY A 131 7.19 9.45 0.35
CA GLY A 131 7.29 10.67 1.16
C GLY A 131 6.27 11.74 0.76
N LYS A 132 6.25 12.82 1.52
CA LYS A 132 5.28 13.91 1.32
C LYS A 132 5.36 14.54 -0.05
N ASN A 133 6.54 14.51 -0.67
CA ASN A 133 6.75 15.06 -2.01
C ASN A 133 6.46 14.06 -3.13
N GLY A 134 6.06 12.83 -2.79
CA GLY A 134 5.77 11.78 -3.77
C GLY A 134 6.96 10.92 -4.17
N GLY A 135 8.13 11.17 -3.59
CA GLY A 135 9.31 10.34 -3.85
C GLY A 135 9.28 9.04 -3.04
N VAL A 136 9.65 7.93 -3.67
CA VAL A 136 9.74 6.64 -2.98
C VAL A 136 11.02 6.61 -2.16
N SER A 137 10.89 6.46 -0.85
CA SER A 137 12.05 6.54 0.06
C SER A 137 12.50 5.18 0.59
N ALA A 138 11.65 4.14 0.51
CA ALA A 138 12.00 2.81 1.00
C ALA A 138 11.11 1.75 0.37
N ARG A 139 11.63 0.52 0.37
CA ARG A 139 10.89 -0.68 -0.04
C ARG A 139 11.20 -1.78 0.97
N PHE A 140 10.15 -2.46 1.46
CA PHE A 140 10.30 -3.50 2.48
C PHE A 140 9.76 -4.82 1.96
N SER A 141 10.46 -5.90 2.26
CA SER A 141 10.05 -7.23 1.81
C SER A 141 8.71 -7.64 2.43
N PRO A 142 8.00 -8.60 1.80
CA PRO A 142 6.72 -9.08 2.33
C PRO A 142 6.80 -9.55 3.78
N ARG A 143 7.89 -10.19 4.18
CA ARG A 143 8.04 -10.74 5.53
C ARG A 143 8.42 -9.70 6.58
N THR A 144 8.85 -8.52 6.16
CA THR A 144 9.10 -7.40 7.08
C THR A 144 7.76 -6.89 7.58
N THR A 145 7.48 -7.08 8.86
CA THR A 145 6.19 -6.70 9.42
C THR A 145 6.06 -5.18 9.55
N PRO A 146 4.83 -4.64 9.52
CA PRO A 146 4.65 -3.18 9.62
C PRO A 146 5.18 -2.58 10.92
N ASP A 147 5.24 -3.37 11.99
CA ASP A 147 5.75 -2.94 13.29
C ASP A 147 7.27 -3.15 13.44
N ASP A 148 7.96 -3.60 12.39
CA ASP A 148 9.41 -3.74 12.41
C ASP A 148 10.04 -2.36 12.67
N PRO A 149 11.07 -2.28 13.54
CA PRO A 149 11.73 -1.00 13.82
C PRO A 149 12.22 -0.26 12.57
N ALA A 150 12.65 -0.99 11.53
CA ALA A 150 13.10 -0.37 10.29
C ALA A 150 11.96 0.37 9.59
N VAL A 151 10.75 -0.19 9.60
CA VAL A 151 9.57 0.44 9.01
C VAL A 151 9.18 1.67 9.81
N ILE A 152 9.11 1.53 11.13
CA ILE A 152 8.71 2.63 12.02
C ILE A 152 9.68 3.79 11.90
N GLN A 153 10.99 3.53 11.91
CA GLN A 153 12.00 4.56 11.77
C GLN A 153 11.91 5.29 10.43
N ALA A 154 11.68 4.55 9.35
CA ALA A 154 11.54 5.14 8.03
C ALA A 154 10.30 6.06 7.97
N ILE A 155 9.19 5.64 8.56
CA ILE A 155 7.96 6.44 8.62
C ILE A 155 8.20 7.71 9.43
N GLU A 156 8.79 7.59 10.62
CA GLU A 156 9.04 8.75 11.48
C GLU A 156 9.98 9.75 10.80
N LYS A 157 11.00 9.26 10.11
CA LYS A 157 11.90 10.11 9.35
C LYS A 157 11.17 10.85 8.23
N ALA A 158 10.31 10.14 7.49
CA ALA A 158 9.54 10.75 6.40
C ALA A 158 8.55 11.78 6.92
N LEU A 159 7.90 11.51 8.05
CA LEU A 159 6.95 12.44 8.67
C LEU A 159 7.64 13.72 9.16
N ALA A 160 8.90 13.61 9.59
CA ALA A 160 9.68 14.76 10.06
C ALA A 160 10.13 15.67 8.92
N GLN A 161 10.13 15.21 7.69
CA GLN A 161 10.50 16.02 6.52
C GLN A 161 9.34 16.93 6.14
N GLY A 162 9.62 18.19 6.05
CA GLY A 162 8.62 19.17 5.68
C GLY A 162 8.41 19.25 4.19
#